data_b32099555f098c91e298d9f5c1220156
#
_entry.id   b32099555f098c91e298d9f5c1220156
#
_cell.length_a   1.000
_cell.length_b   1.000
_cell.length_c   1.000
_cell.angle_alpha   90.00
_cell.angle_beta   90.00
_cell.angle_gamma   90.00
#
_symmetry.space_group_name_H-M   'P 1'
#
loop_
_entity.id
_entity.type
_entity.pdbx_description
1 polymer ?
#
loop_
_entity_poly.entity_id
_entity_poly.type
_entity_poly.pdbx_seq_one_letter_code
_entity_poly.pdbx_strand_id
1 'polypeptide(L)'
;IHAVLTVRTAQGALAWGLSLFFMPYLTLLPYLVFGRSRFDAYVKARRQADREMHLAMAEQDWRPRVEEAKAAHLSPAYARLRALPRLSHLPGLTGNRVQLLIDGEATFAAMLEALAGARQVILLQFFIIRDDSLGRRLHDILLERAAAGVQVHVLYDGVGSHALSGAFIDRLRRGGVQVHAFPTRSGLFNRFQLNFRNHRKIVVVDGEIGFLGGLNVGVEYLGQKPPLAPWRDTHVE
;
A
#
# COMPACT_ATOMS: atom_id res chain seq x y z
N ILE A 1 4.65 -21.73 -25.83
CA ILE A 1 5.87 -21.59 -24.99
C ILE A 1 5.78 -20.35 -24.10
N HIS A 2 5.58 -19.12 -24.65
CA HIS A 2 5.55 -17.90 -23.86
C HIS A 2 4.52 -17.94 -22.71
N ALA A 3 3.30 -18.45 -22.94
CA ALA A 3 2.26 -18.59 -21.92
C ALA A 3 2.70 -19.50 -20.76
N VAL A 4 3.39 -20.60 -21.06
CA VAL A 4 3.87 -21.54 -20.04
C VAL A 4 4.97 -20.92 -19.18
N LEU A 5 5.84 -20.08 -19.77
CA LEU A 5 6.99 -19.49 -19.08
C LEU A 5 6.66 -18.22 -18.30
N THR A 6 5.58 -17.52 -18.64
CA THR A 6 5.30 -16.17 -18.10
C THR A 6 4.08 -16.07 -17.21
N VAL A 7 3.16 -17.04 -17.28
CA VAL A 7 1.95 -17.03 -16.44
C VAL A 7 2.29 -17.54 -15.04
N ARG A 8 1.81 -16.86 -14.01
CA ARG A 8 2.20 -17.08 -12.60
C ARG A 8 1.65 -18.36 -11.98
N THR A 9 0.56 -18.91 -12.50
CA THR A 9 -0.08 -20.10 -11.93
C THR A 9 -0.04 -21.25 -12.95
N ALA A 10 0.15 -22.48 -12.49
CA ALA A 10 0.15 -23.66 -13.33
C ALA A 10 -1.18 -23.81 -14.08
N GLN A 11 -2.31 -23.56 -13.39
CA GLN A 11 -3.64 -23.59 -14.00
C GLN A 11 -3.78 -22.56 -15.12
N GLY A 12 -3.33 -21.33 -14.89
CA GLY A 12 -3.34 -20.29 -15.91
C GLY A 12 -2.44 -20.61 -17.10
N ALA A 13 -1.25 -21.18 -16.86
CA ALA A 13 -0.35 -21.61 -17.92
C ALA A 13 -0.96 -22.71 -18.79
N LEU A 14 -1.61 -23.71 -18.16
CA LEU A 14 -2.33 -24.76 -18.86
C LEU A 14 -3.53 -24.20 -19.62
N ALA A 15 -4.37 -23.37 -18.99
CA ALA A 15 -5.53 -22.77 -19.63
C ALA A 15 -5.13 -21.98 -20.88
N TRP A 16 -4.17 -21.07 -20.78
CA TRP A 16 -3.69 -20.30 -21.92
C TRP A 16 -2.96 -21.15 -22.95
N GLY A 17 -2.17 -22.14 -22.52
CA GLY A 17 -1.45 -23.06 -23.40
C GLY A 17 -2.41 -23.87 -24.27
N LEU A 18 -3.40 -24.52 -23.65
CA LEU A 18 -4.43 -25.29 -24.35
C LEU A 18 -5.31 -24.41 -25.25
N SER A 19 -5.78 -23.27 -24.75
CA SER A 19 -6.61 -22.36 -25.53
C SER A 19 -5.88 -21.82 -26.76
N LEU A 20 -4.61 -21.44 -26.63
CA LEU A 20 -3.80 -20.96 -27.75
C LEU A 20 -3.45 -22.09 -28.73
N PHE A 21 -3.41 -23.34 -28.28
CA PHE A 21 -3.16 -24.50 -29.15
C PHE A 21 -4.41 -24.88 -29.97
N PHE A 22 -5.59 -24.97 -29.32
CA PHE A 22 -6.81 -25.41 -29.98
C PHE A 22 -7.58 -24.29 -30.70
N MET A 23 -7.50 -23.04 -30.22
CA MET A 23 -8.25 -21.92 -30.77
C MET A 23 -7.37 -20.64 -30.87
N PRO A 24 -6.26 -20.68 -31.65
CA PRO A 24 -5.25 -19.62 -31.67
C PRO A 24 -5.82 -18.25 -32.06
N TYR A 25 -6.65 -18.18 -33.07
CA TYR A 25 -7.20 -16.91 -33.57
C TYR A 25 -8.19 -16.26 -32.59
N LEU A 26 -8.95 -17.05 -31.84
CA LEU A 26 -9.88 -16.55 -30.83
C LEU A 26 -9.16 -16.17 -29.54
N THR A 27 -8.12 -16.90 -29.18
CA THR A 27 -7.44 -16.79 -27.89
C THR A 27 -6.28 -15.78 -27.91
N LEU A 28 -5.69 -15.52 -29.07
CA LEU A 28 -4.51 -14.66 -29.18
C LEU A 28 -4.75 -13.25 -28.66
N LEU A 29 -5.85 -12.61 -29.06
CA LEU A 29 -6.19 -11.26 -28.59
C LEU A 29 -6.47 -11.22 -27.07
N PRO A 30 -7.34 -12.07 -26.50
CA PRO A 30 -7.48 -12.16 -25.05
C PRO A 30 -6.16 -12.47 -24.33
N TYR A 31 -5.32 -13.34 -24.88
CA TYR A 31 -4.03 -13.64 -24.27
C TYR A 31 -3.08 -12.44 -24.24
N LEU A 32 -3.02 -11.66 -25.31
CA LEU A 32 -2.19 -10.45 -25.36
C LEU A 32 -2.65 -9.39 -24.33
N VAL A 33 -3.95 -9.38 -24.02
CA VAL A 33 -4.55 -8.44 -23.06
C VAL A 33 -4.44 -8.95 -21.61
N PHE A 34 -4.79 -10.20 -21.36
CA PHE A 34 -4.96 -10.77 -20.02
C PHE A 34 -3.86 -11.76 -19.61
N GLY A 35 -3.19 -12.39 -20.57
CA GLY A 35 -2.18 -13.43 -20.32
C GLY A 35 -0.78 -12.90 -20.01
N ARG A 36 -0.53 -11.62 -20.25
CA ARG A 36 0.79 -11.00 -19.97
C ARG A 36 0.86 -10.49 -18.55
N SER A 37 1.75 -11.09 -17.75
CA SER A 37 1.94 -10.74 -16.34
C SER A 37 3.13 -9.79 -16.08
N ARG A 38 3.81 -9.32 -17.12
CA ARG A 38 4.97 -8.44 -16.98
C ARG A 38 4.54 -6.97 -16.91
N PHE A 39 4.73 -6.39 -15.74
CA PHE A 39 4.55 -4.97 -15.46
C PHE A 39 5.87 -4.21 -15.62
N ASP A 40 6.48 -4.28 -16.81
CA ASP A 40 7.83 -3.75 -17.05
C ASP A 40 7.96 -2.27 -16.68
N ALA A 41 6.93 -1.47 -16.96
CA ALA A 41 6.92 -0.05 -16.59
C ALA A 41 6.92 0.15 -15.06
N TYR A 42 6.09 -0.63 -14.34
CA TYR A 42 6.06 -0.56 -12.87
C TYR A 42 7.34 -1.08 -12.24
N VAL A 43 7.85 -2.20 -12.74
CA VAL A 43 9.11 -2.78 -12.23
C VAL A 43 10.27 -1.79 -12.44
N LYS A 44 10.31 -1.12 -13.59
CA LYS A 44 11.30 -0.06 -13.86
C LYS A 44 11.15 1.13 -12.92
N ALA A 45 9.91 1.66 -12.78
CA ALA A 45 9.64 2.79 -11.89
C ALA A 45 9.97 2.44 -10.43
N ARG A 46 9.60 1.24 -9.97
CA ARG A 46 9.95 0.77 -8.63
C ARG A 46 11.45 0.65 -8.43
N ARG A 47 12.18 0.05 -9.37
CA ARG A 47 13.64 -0.06 -9.29
C ARG A 47 14.32 1.30 -9.29
N GLN A 48 13.76 2.28 -10.00
CA GLN A 48 14.26 3.64 -9.99
C GLN A 48 14.02 4.29 -8.63
N ALA A 49 12.80 4.23 -8.10
CA ALA A 49 12.46 4.74 -6.77
C ALA A 49 13.29 4.05 -5.66
N ASP A 50 13.48 2.72 -5.74
CA ASP A 50 14.33 1.99 -4.81
C ASP A 50 15.80 2.48 -4.87
N ARG A 51 16.34 2.77 -6.07
CA ARG A 51 17.69 3.33 -6.22
C ARG A 51 17.79 4.75 -5.63
N GLU A 52 16.83 5.62 -5.94
CA GLU A 52 16.78 6.99 -5.42
C GLU A 52 16.70 6.98 -3.90
N MET A 53 15.87 6.11 -3.33
CA MET A 53 15.78 5.92 -1.88
C MET A 53 17.10 5.42 -1.30
N HIS A 54 17.75 4.43 -1.91
CA HIS A 54 19.05 3.94 -1.43
C HIS A 54 20.14 5.01 -1.51
N LEU A 55 20.13 5.86 -2.53
CA LEU A 55 21.07 6.99 -2.65
C LEU A 55 20.80 8.02 -1.54
N ALA A 56 19.55 8.43 -1.36
CA ALA A 56 19.15 9.36 -0.30
C ALA A 56 19.49 8.81 1.10
N MET A 57 19.27 7.51 1.33
CA MET A 57 19.67 6.85 2.58
C MET A 57 21.20 6.76 2.75
N ALA A 58 21.95 6.68 1.66
CA ALA A 58 23.42 6.65 1.73
C ALA A 58 24.01 8.02 2.05
N GLU A 59 23.34 9.11 1.67
CA GLU A 59 23.73 10.50 1.97
C GLU A 59 23.40 10.91 3.41
N GLN A 60 22.36 10.31 4.02
CA GLN A 60 22.01 10.57 5.40
C GLN A 60 22.81 9.65 6.34
N ASP A 61 23.40 10.20 7.39
CA ASP A 61 24.16 9.45 8.40
C ASP A 61 23.24 8.69 9.37
N TRP A 62 22.39 7.79 8.80
CA TRP A 62 21.51 6.91 9.56
C TRP A 62 22.22 5.65 10.09
N ARG A 63 23.37 5.34 9.52
CA ARG A 63 24.15 4.12 9.85
C ARG A 63 24.46 3.98 11.35
N PRO A 64 24.92 5.03 12.05
CA PRO A 64 25.17 4.93 13.49
C PRO A 64 23.91 4.56 14.27
N ARG A 65 22.76 5.15 13.95
CA ARG A 65 21.49 4.87 14.62
C ARG A 65 21.02 3.41 14.36
N VAL A 66 21.24 2.90 13.16
CA VAL A 66 20.90 1.52 12.83
C VAL A 66 21.87 0.54 13.47
N GLU A 67 23.17 0.85 13.51
CA GLU A 67 24.15 -0.01 14.21
C GLU A 67 23.88 -0.06 15.70
N GLU A 68 23.51 1.06 16.32
CA GLU A 68 23.12 1.14 17.73
C GLU A 68 21.82 0.37 17.99
N ALA A 69 20.84 0.46 17.08
CA ALA A 69 19.56 -0.24 17.17
C ALA A 69 19.62 -1.71 16.70
N LYS A 70 20.65 -2.10 15.96
CA LYS A 70 20.95 -3.51 15.69
C LYS A 70 21.25 -4.18 17.01
N ALA A 71 20.29 -4.92 17.53
CA ALA A 71 20.46 -5.60 18.78
C ALA A 71 21.71 -6.47 18.76
N ALA A 72 22.67 -6.11 19.59
CA ALA A 72 23.86 -6.89 19.85
C ALA A 72 23.54 -8.32 20.35
N HIS A 73 22.29 -8.55 20.76
CA HIS A 73 21.83 -9.80 21.35
C HIS A 73 20.48 -10.22 20.76
N LEU A 74 20.51 -10.65 19.52
CA LEU A 74 19.35 -11.28 18.90
C LEU A 74 19.03 -12.59 19.61
N SER A 75 17.85 -12.68 20.21
CA SER A 75 17.41 -13.92 20.86
C SER A 75 17.51 -15.11 19.89
N PRO A 76 17.62 -16.35 20.38
CA PRO A 76 17.62 -17.55 19.52
C PRO A 76 16.42 -17.63 18.58
N ALA A 77 15.29 -17.01 18.94
CA ALA A 77 14.10 -16.88 18.07
C ALA A 77 14.39 -16.03 16.84
N TYR A 78 15.17 -14.98 16.95
CA TYR A 78 15.56 -14.14 15.82
C TYR A 78 16.55 -14.83 14.87
N ALA A 79 17.38 -15.74 15.41
CA ALA A 79 18.28 -16.52 14.56
C ALA A 79 17.51 -17.33 13.50
N ARG A 80 16.28 -17.73 13.80
CA ARG A 80 15.37 -18.41 12.86
C ARG A 80 14.82 -17.46 11.77
N LEU A 81 14.82 -16.16 12.03
CA LEU A 81 14.32 -15.14 11.12
C LEU A 81 15.42 -14.48 10.25
N ARG A 82 16.64 -15.05 10.23
CA ARG A 82 17.79 -14.51 9.46
C ARG A 82 17.52 -14.30 7.97
N ALA A 83 16.51 -14.98 7.41
CA ALA A 83 16.12 -14.80 6.03
C ALA A 83 15.40 -13.46 5.78
N LEU A 84 14.67 -12.92 6.77
CA LEU A 84 13.88 -11.70 6.60
C LEU A 84 14.73 -10.46 6.28
N PRO A 85 15.81 -10.14 7.00
CA PRO A 85 16.69 -9.03 6.66
C PRO A 85 17.31 -9.16 5.26
N ARG A 86 17.62 -10.38 4.83
CA ARG A 86 18.15 -10.64 3.48
C ARG A 86 17.10 -10.40 2.39
N LEU A 87 15.85 -10.74 2.65
CA LEU A 87 14.73 -10.56 1.70
C LEU A 87 14.25 -9.11 1.66
N SER A 88 14.22 -8.43 2.80
CA SER A 88 13.76 -7.04 2.91
C SER A 88 14.86 -6.02 2.56
N HIS A 89 16.12 -6.44 2.57
CA HIS A 89 17.29 -5.56 2.49
C HIS A 89 17.36 -4.54 3.64
N LEU A 90 16.65 -4.80 4.73
CA LEU A 90 16.60 -3.96 5.92
C LEU A 90 17.02 -4.77 7.14
N PRO A 91 17.83 -4.21 8.03
CA PRO A 91 18.19 -4.88 9.28
C PRO A 91 16.99 -4.99 10.21
N GLY A 92 16.95 -6.01 11.05
CA GLY A 92 16.04 -6.04 12.19
C GLY A 92 16.49 -5.03 13.24
N LEU A 93 15.56 -4.24 13.73
CA LEU A 93 15.80 -3.22 14.76
C LEU A 93 15.08 -3.61 16.05
N THR A 94 15.68 -3.23 17.18
CA THR A 94 15.06 -3.32 18.51
C THR A 94 14.45 -1.99 18.93
N GLY A 95 13.76 -1.99 20.07
CA GLY A 95 13.14 -0.79 20.62
C GLY A 95 11.75 -0.50 20.02
N ASN A 96 11.22 -1.38 19.17
CA ASN A 96 9.87 -1.26 18.66
C ASN A 96 8.87 -1.85 19.66
N ARG A 97 7.70 -1.21 19.77
CA ARG A 97 6.52 -1.71 20.45
C ARG A 97 5.47 -2.03 19.40
N VAL A 98 4.78 -3.14 19.55
CA VAL A 98 3.69 -3.54 18.65
C VAL A 98 2.42 -3.73 19.48
N GLN A 99 1.35 -3.09 19.03
CA GLN A 99 0.01 -3.23 19.59
C GLN A 99 -0.94 -3.80 18.54
N LEU A 100 -1.70 -4.83 18.91
CA LEU A 100 -2.78 -5.35 18.08
C LEU A 100 -4.03 -4.49 18.26
N LEU A 101 -4.58 -4.03 17.13
CA LEU A 101 -5.81 -3.28 17.05
C LEU A 101 -6.88 -4.17 16.41
N ILE A 102 -7.85 -4.56 17.22
CA ILE A 102 -8.91 -5.47 16.81
C ILE A 102 -10.08 -4.66 16.29
N ASP A 103 -10.49 -4.97 15.06
CA ASP A 103 -11.60 -4.34 14.34
C ASP A 103 -11.46 -2.84 14.07
N GLY A 104 -12.41 -2.28 13.34
CA GLY A 104 -12.33 -0.92 12.84
C GLY A 104 -12.36 0.15 13.92
N GLU A 105 -13.17 -0.03 14.98
CA GLU A 105 -13.29 0.99 16.03
C GLU A 105 -11.95 1.26 16.72
N ALA A 106 -11.28 0.21 17.21
CA ALA A 106 -9.97 0.36 17.86
C ALA A 106 -8.92 0.90 16.90
N THR A 107 -8.93 0.40 15.66
CA THR A 107 -7.95 0.81 14.63
C THR A 107 -8.11 2.28 14.28
N PHE A 108 -9.31 2.73 13.95
CA PHE A 108 -9.51 4.12 13.52
C PHE A 108 -9.46 5.11 14.68
N ALA A 109 -9.79 4.70 15.90
CA ALA A 109 -9.57 5.54 17.08
C ALA A 109 -8.07 5.87 17.24
N ALA A 110 -7.22 4.84 17.30
CA ALA A 110 -5.77 5.01 17.44
C ALA A 110 -5.15 5.75 16.24
N MET A 111 -5.53 5.37 15.02
CA MET A 111 -5.00 5.97 13.79
C MET A 111 -5.35 7.45 13.68
N LEU A 112 -6.59 7.85 13.91
CA LEU A 112 -7.02 9.24 13.82
C LEU A 112 -6.40 10.09 14.93
N GLU A 113 -6.20 9.54 16.12
CA GLU A 113 -5.46 10.18 17.21
C GLU A 113 -4.00 10.44 16.84
N ALA A 114 -3.30 9.42 16.33
CA ALA A 114 -1.92 9.57 15.87
C ALA A 114 -1.78 10.60 14.74
N LEU A 115 -2.70 10.56 13.75
CA LEU A 115 -2.72 11.52 12.66
C LEU A 115 -2.95 12.96 13.15
N ALA A 116 -3.87 13.17 14.10
CA ALA A 116 -4.12 14.48 14.69
C ALA A 116 -2.92 15.02 15.48
N GLY A 117 -2.09 14.13 16.04
CA GLY A 117 -0.86 14.47 16.75
C GLY A 117 0.37 14.71 15.88
N ALA A 118 0.29 14.47 14.57
CA ALA A 118 1.42 14.58 13.64
C ALA A 118 2.06 15.97 13.63
N ARG A 119 3.39 16.02 13.57
CA ARG A 119 4.17 17.28 13.65
C ARG A 119 5.06 17.52 12.42
N GLN A 120 5.46 16.48 11.70
CA GLN A 120 6.44 16.58 10.61
C GLN A 120 5.88 16.01 9.32
N VAL A 121 5.49 14.73 9.31
CA VAL A 121 5.10 14.04 8.09
C VAL A 121 4.01 12.99 8.33
N ILE A 122 3.06 12.93 7.41
CA ILE A 122 2.07 11.87 7.30
C ILE A 122 2.23 11.19 5.94
N LEU A 123 2.48 9.88 5.95
CA LEU A 123 2.43 9.03 4.75
C LEU A 123 1.25 8.09 4.88
N LEU A 124 0.30 8.19 3.97
CA LEU A 124 -0.95 7.43 4.01
C LEU A 124 -1.18 6.71 2.68
N GLN A 125 -1.36 5.39 2.76
CA GLN A 125 -1.63 4.55 1.61
C GLN A 125 -2.80 3.62 1.89
N PHE A 126 -3.83 3.66 1.03
CA PHE A 126 -4.98 2.76 1.10
C PHE A 126 -5.41 2.25 -0.27
N PHE A 127 -5.96 1.04 -0.29
CA PHE A 127 -6.62 0.51 -1.49
C PHE A 127 -7.97 1.18 -1.70
N ILE A 128 -8.78 1.31 -0.65
CA ILE A 128 -10.09 1.99 -0.70
C ILE A 128 -10.10 3.16 0.28
N ILE A 129 -10.51 4.32 -0.22
CA ILE A 129 -10.94 5.46 0.58
C ILE A 129 -12.37 5.82 0.12
N ARG A 130 -13.31 5.93 1.06
CA ARG A 130 -14.69 6.33 0.81
C ARG A 130 -14.92 7.79 1.18
N ASP A 131 -15.82 8.46 0.46
CA ASP A 131 -16.34 9.78 0.83
C ASP A 131 -17.58 9.60 1.73
N ASP A 132 -17.36 9.02 2.91
CA ASP A 132 -18.36 8.82 3.95
C ASP A 132 -17.94 9.53 5.26
N SER A 133 -18.66 9.29 6.35
CA SER A 133 -18.37 9.97 7.62
C SER A 133 -16.95 9.70 8.13
N LEU A 134 -16.43 8.47 7.99
CA LEU A 134 -15.07 8.13 8.38
C LEU A 134 -14.05 8.79 7.45
N GLY A 135 -14.26 8.69 6.14
CA GLY A 135 -13.38 9.30 5.15
C GLY A 135 -13.33 10.82 5.27
N ARG A 136 -14.47 11.48 5.59
CA ARG A 136 -14.50 12.93 5.84
C ARG A 136 -13.77 13.32 7.11
N ARG A 137 -13.90 12.56 8.18
CA ARG A 137 -13.13 12.80 9.40
C ARG A 137 -11.62 12.70 9.15
N LEU A 138 -11.19 11.67 8.41
CA LEU A 138 -9.80 11.56 7.96
C LEU A 138 -9.38 12.77 7.13
N HIS A 139 -10.18 13.14 6.13
CA HIS A 139 -9.95 14.29 5.24
C HIS A 139 -9.72 15.58 6.01
N ASP A 140 -10.57 15.86 7.03
CA ASP A 140 -10.49 17.09 7.81
C ASP A 140 -9.22 17.14 8.65
N ILE A 141 -8.81 16.01 9.26
CA ILE A 141 -7.53 15.90 9.98
C ILE A 141 -6.35 16.15 9.05
N LEU A 142 -6.35 15.56 7.84
CA LEU A 142 -5.26 15.76 6.89
C LEU A 142 -5.13 17.21 6.44
N LEU A 143 -6.25 17.91 6.24
CA LEU A 143 -6.25 19.35 5.94
C LEU A 143 -5.74 20.19 7.10
N GLU A 144 -6.18 19.89 8.32
CA GLU A 144 -5.74 20.58 9.53
C GLU A 144 -4.23 20.44 9.71
N ARG A 145 -3.70 19.23 9.54
CA ARG A 145 -2.26 18.99 9.67
C ARG A 145 -1.45 19.68 8.56
N ALA A 146 -1.94 19.63 7.32
CA ALA A 146 -1.30 20.33 6.21
C ALA A 146 -1.28 21.87 6.46
N ALA A 147 -2.38 22.44 6.96
CA ALA A 147 -2.45 23.84 7.34
C ALA A 147 -1.50 24.21 8.50
N ALA A 148 -1.19 23.24 9.39
CA ALA A 148 -0.20 23.39 10.45
C ALA A 148 1.25 23.19 9.96
N GLY A 149 1.49 22.99 8.66
CA GLY A 149 2.82 22.83 8.08
C GLY A 149 3.35 21.40 8.03
N VAL A 150 2.53 20.39 8.40
CA VAL A 150 2.89 18.98 8.29
C VAL A 150 2.91 18.56 6.80
N GLN A 151 3.93 17.82 6.39
CA GLN A 151 4.00 17.25 5.04
C GLN A 151 3.04 16.05 4.95
N VAL A 152 1.98 16.18 4.16
CA VAL A 152 0.95 15.14 4.06
C VAL A 152 0.95 14.53 2.66
N HIS A 153 1.20 13.22 2.58
CA HIS A 153 1.22 12.45 1.34
C HIS A 153 0.16 11.36 1.39
N VAL A 154 -0.73 11.35 0.41
CA VAL A 154 -1.80 10.36 0.27
C VAL A 154 -1.64 9.60 -1.04
N LEU A 155 -1.56 8.28 -0.96
CA LEU A 155 -1.56 7.38 -2.11
C LEU A 155 -2.80 6.48 -2.03
N TYR A 156 -3.64 6.50 -3.03
CA TYR A 156 -4.83 5.64 -3.11
C TYR A 156 -4.87 4.84 -4.41
N ASP A 157 -5.52 3.68 -4.41
CA ASP A 157 -5.77 2.91 -5.64
C ASP A 157 -7.00 3.48 -6.36
N GLY A 158 -6.84 3.90 -7.61
CA GLY A 158 -7.89 4.56 -8.37
C GLY A 158 -9.07 3.65 -8.73
N VAL A 159 -8.91 2.31 -8.64
CA VAL A 159 -10.00 1.36 -8.89
C VAL A 159 -10.68 1.00 -7.58
N GLY A 160 -9.91 0.70 -6.52
CA GLY A 160 -10.48 0.48 -5.19
C GLY A 160 -11.27 1.68 -4.69
N SER A 161 -10.75 2.88 -4.94
CA SER A 161 -11.37 4.15 -4.55
C SER A 161 -12.18 4.82 -5.67
N HIS A 162 -12.76 4.05 -6.61
CA HIS A 162 -13.49 4.59 -7.76
C HIS A 162 -14.69 5.48 -7.39
N ALA A 163 -15.26 5.28 -6.19
CA ALA A 163 -16.36 6.08 -5.66
C ALA A 163 -15.89 7.34 -4.91
N LEU A 164 -14.58 7.58 -4.81
CA LEU A 164 -14.06 8.79 -4.19
C LEU A 164 -14.29 9.98 -5.13
N SER A 165 -14.97 11.01 -4.63
CA SER A 165 -15.35 12.15 -5.46
C SER A 165 -14.13 13.00 -5.86
N GLY A 166 -14.16 13.54 -7.10
CA GLY A 166 -13.14 14.50 -7.53
C GLY A 166 -13.05 15.70 -6.60
N ALA A 167 -14.19 16.18 -6.09
CA ALA A 167 -14.25 17.29 -5.15
C ALA A 167 -13.51 17.01 -3.83
N PHE A 168 -13.56 15.77 -3.32
CA PHE A 168 -12.80 15.33 -2.14
C PHE A 168 -11.29 15.45 -2.39
N ILE A 169 -10.83 14.92 -3.52
CA ILE A 169 -9.42 14.95 -3.90
C ILE A 169 -8.92 16.38 -4.11
N ASP A 170 -9.70 17.19 -4.83
CA ASP A 170 -9.34 18.57 -5.14
C ASP A 170 -9.29 19.47 -3.92
N ARG A 171 -10.12 19.19 -2.91
CA ARG A 171 -10.08 19.89 -1.63
C ARG A 171 -8.80 19.59 -0.85
N LEU A 172 -8.39 18.32 -0.80
CA LEU A 172 -7.10 17.92 -0.21
C LEU A 172 -5.92 18.61 -0.90
N ARG A 173 -5.89 18.60 -2.24
CA ARG A 173 -4.82 19.23 -3.02
C ARG A 173 -4.74 20.74 -2.79
N ARG A 174 -5.89 21.41 -2.81
CA ARG A 174 -5.95 22.87 -2.52
C ARG A 174 -5.52 23.20 -1.10
N GLY A 175 -5.72 22.29 -0.15
CA GLY A 175 -5.26 22.41 1.23
C GLY A 175 -3.79 22.05 1.43
N GLY A 176 -3.01 21.80 0.36
CA GLY A 176 -1.57 21.53 0.45
C GLY A 176 -1.22 20.05 0.62
N VAL A 177 -2.21 19.14 0.62
CA VAL A 177 -1.96 17.70 0.70
C VAL A 177 -1.50 17.15 -0.66
N GLN A 178 -0.42 16.40 -0.68
CA GLN A 178 0.07 15.73 -1.88
C GLN A 178 -0.70 14.42 -2.12
N VAL A 179 -1.65 14.45 -3.07
CA VAL A 179 -2.55 13.33 -3.33
C VAL A 179 -2.23 12.70 -4.68
N HIS A 180 -1.90 11.41 -4.67
CA HIS A 180 -1.56 10.64 -5.85
C HIS A 180 -2.44 9.39 -5.97
N ALA A 181 -2.94 9.14 -7.18
CA ALA A 181 -3.55 7.87 -7.51
C ALA A 181 -2.45 6.87 -7.91
N PHE A 182 -2.51 5.66 -7.38
CA PHE A 182 -1.64 4.58 -7.86
C PHE A 182 -1.91 4.34 -9.35
N PRO A 183 -0.90 4.45 -10.22
CA PRO A 183 -1.10 4.43 -11.66
C PRO A 183 -1.46 3.03 -12.14
N THR A 184 -2.75 2.82 -12.39
CA THR A 184 -3.27 1.58 -13.00
C THR A 184 -3.40 1.67 -14.52
N ARG A 185 -3.14 2.85 -15.12
CA ARG A 185 -3.48 3.17 -16.52
C ARG A 185 -2.30 3.70 -17.34
N SER A 186 -1.07 3.31 -17.07
CA SER A 186 0.07 3.73 -17.88
C SER A 186 0.23 2.85 -19.12
N GLY A 187 -0.19 3.35 -20.30
CA GLY A 187 -0.09 2.71 -21.62
C GLY A 187 -1.38 2.04 -22.12
N LEU A 188 -1.55 2.00 -23.44
CA LEU A 188 -2.73 1.45 -24.13
C LEU A 188 -3.07 0.01 -23.71
N PHE A 189 -2.05 -0.83 -23.47
CA PHE A 189 -2.20 -2.23 -23.06
C PHE A 189 -2.42 -2.42 -21.54
N ASN A 190 -1.97 -1.48 -20.70
CA ASN A 190 -2.16 -1.54 -19.25
C ASN A 190 -3.59 -1.17 -18.82
N ARG A 191 -4.37 -0.55 -19.71
CA ARG A 191 -5.76 -0.15 -19.45
C ARG A 191 -6.68 -1.35 -19.13
N PHE A 192 -6.31 -2.54 -19.59
CA PHE A 192 -7.06 -3.78 -19.41
C PHE A 192 -6.49 -4.70 -18.32
N GLN A 193 -5.37 -4.33 -17.67
CA GLN A 193 -4.79 -5.14 -16.61
C GLN A 193 -5.50 -4.89 -15.28
N LEU A 194 -6.66 -5.52 -15.13
CA LEU A 194 -7.50 -5.45 -13.94
C LEU A 194 -6.83 -6.02 -12.67
N ASN A 195 -5.79 -6.83 -12.82
CA ASN A 195 -5.12 -7.53 -11.71
C ASN A 195 -4.00 -6.73 -11.03
N PHE A 196 -3.64 -5.53 -11.54
CA PHE A 196 -2.61 -4.72 -10.96
C PHE A 196 -3.22 -3.68 -10.02
N ARG A 197 -3.21 -3.98 -8.72
CA ARG A 197 -3.80 -3.17 -7.66
C ARG A 197 -2.81 -2.98 -6.53
N ASN A 198 -2.87 -1.83 -5.91
CA ASN A 198 -2.13 -1.58 -4.69
C ASN A 198 -3.02 -1.86 -3.47
N HIS A 199 -3.01 -3.10 -3.00
CA HIS A 199 -3.88 -3.56 -1.91
C HIS A 199 -3.31 -3.29 -0.49
N ARG A 200 -2.26 -2.49 -0.37
CA ARG A 200 -1.65 -2.15 0.92
C ARG A 200 -2.47 -1.09 1.65
N LYS A 201 -2.50 -1.19 2.98
CA LYS A 201 -3.06 -0.21 3.91
C LYS A 201 -1.96 0.07 4.90
N ILE A 202 -1.35 1.23 4.76
CA ILE A 202 -0.19 1.64 5.55
C ILE A 202 -0.37 3.12 5.90
N VAL A 203 -0.16 3.45 7.17
CA VAL A 203 -0.03 4.83 7.62
C VAL A 203 1.26 4.94 8.40
N VAL A 204 2.01 6.00 8.16
CA VAL A 204 3.22 6.34 8.94
C VAL A 204 3.08 7.78 9.38
N VAL A 205 3.29 8.03 10.66
CA VAL A 205 3.25 9.35 11.27
C VAL A 205 4.61 9.66 11.87
N ASP A 206 5.20 10.74 11.41
CA ASP A 206 6.49 11.32 11.87
C ASP A 206 7.68 10.32 11.81
N GLY A 207 7.52 9.20 11.09
CA GLY A 207 8.50 8.12 11.05
C GLY A 207 8.59 7.28 12.34
N GLU A 208 7.73 7.54 13.31
CA GLU A 208 7.74 6.92 14.64
C GLU A 208 6.58 5.95 14.86
N ILE A 209 5.38 6.29 14.35
CA ILE A 209 4.18 5.48 14.50
C ILE A 209 3.79 4.91 13.14
N GLY A 210 3.56 3.61 13.07
CA GLY A 210 3.17 2.92 11.84
C GLY A 210 1.93 2.06 12.03
N PHE A 211 0.95 2.15 11.12
CA PHE A 211 -0.23 1.28 11.08
C PHE A 211 -0.18 0.39 9.84
N LEU A 212 -0.41 -0.90 10.03
CA LEU A 212 -0.45 -1.89 8.96
C LEU A 212 -1.54 -2.92 9.22
N GLY A 213 -2.38 -3.22 8.22
CA GLY A 213 -3.42 -4.25 8.38
C GLY A 213 -4.35 -4.41 7.19
N GLY A 214 -5.54 -4.97 7.44
CA GLY A 214 -6.52 -5.33 6.42
C GLY A 214 -7.59 -4.27 6.14
N LEU A 215 -7.88 -3.38 7.08
CA LEU A 215 -8.97 -2.41 7.00
C LEU A 215 -8.68 -1.28 6.00
N ASN A 216 -9.67 -0.93 5.18
CA ASN A 216 -9.64 0.27 4.36
C ASN A 216 -10.43 1.41 5.05
N VAL A 217 -10.41 2.62 4.46
CA VAL A 217 -11.14 3.77 4.98
C VAL A 217 -12.57 3.77 4.46
N GLY A 218 -13.52 3.50 5.34
CA GLY A 218 -14.96 3.48 5.06
C GLY A 218 -15.76 2.96 6.26
N VAL A 219 -17.00 3.42 6.41
CA VAL A 219 -17.88 3.04 7.53
C VAL A 219 -18.22 1.55 7.56
N GLU A 220 -18.15 0.86 6.43
CA GLU A 220 -18.29 -0.59 6.36
C GLU A 220 -17.25 -1.31 7.21
N TYR A 221 -16.03 -0.77 7.31
CA TYR A 221 -14.94 -1.35 8.11
C TYR A 221 -15.08 -1.09 9.63
N LEU A 222 -15.98 -0.18 10.01
CA LEU A 222 -16.40 -0.02 11.41
C LEU A 222 -17.46 -1.05 11.83
N GLY A 223 -17.88 -1.94 10.92
CA GLY A 223 -18.94 -2.91 11.19
C GLY A 223 -20.34 -2.29 11.30
N GLN A 224 -20.54 -1.08 10.79
CA GLN A 224 -21.80 -0.32 10.93
C GLN A 224 -22.69 -0.39 9.69
N LYS A 225 -22.29 -1.09 8.63
CA LYS A 225 -23.00 -1.13 7.35
C LYS A 225 -23.47 -2.54 6.98
N PRO A 226 -24.74 -2.90 7.19
CA PRO A 226 -25.30 -4.14 6.66
C PRO A 226 -25.24 -4.18 5.11
N PRO A 227 -25.09 -5.36 4.49
CA PRO A 227 -24.96 -6.69 5.07
C PRO A 227 -23.51 -7.05 5.48
N LEU A 228 -22.57 -6.10 5.46
CA LEU A 228 -21.15 -6.31 5.76
C LEU A 228 -20.84 -6.24 7.27
N ALA A 229 -21.82 -5.95 8.10
CA ALA A 229 -21.69 -5.92 9.55
C ALA A 229 -22.00 -7.31 10.16
N PRO A 230 -21.25 -7.75 11.21
CA PRO A 230 -20.05 -7.13 11.76
C PRO A 230 -18.83 -7.38 10.87
N TRP A 231 -17.92 -6.41 10.77
CA TRP A 231 -16.67 -6.57 10.04
C TRP A 231 -15.54 -6.93 11.02
N ARG A 232 -14.94 -8.11 10.83
CA ARG A 232 -13.83 -8.59 11.65
C ARG A 232 -12.51 -8.50 10.88
N ASP A 233 -11.59 -7.71 11.38
CA ASP A 233 -10.24 -7.57 10.81
C ASP A 233 -9.23 -7.19 11.91
N THR A 234 -7.95 -7.09 11.56
CA THR A 234 -6.88 -6.77 12.51
C THR A 234 -5.88 -5.82 11.89
N HIS A 235 -5.48 -4.80 12.64
CA HIS A 235 -4.35 -3.95 12.36
C HIS A 235 -3.28 -4.10 13.44
N VAL A 236 -2.11 -3.61 13.14
CA VAL A 236 -1.03 -3.40 14.11
C VAL A 236 -0.60 -1.93 14.06
N GLU A 237 -0.28 -1.43 15.23
CA GLU A 237 0.44 -0.18 15.43
C GLU A 237 1.86 -0.48 15.90
#